data_c010ebf381d6203496d4a45c8035e661
#
_entry.id   c010ebf381d6203496d4a45c8035e661
#
_cell.length_a   1.000
_cell.length_b   1.000
_cell.length_c   1.000
_cell.angle_alpha   90.00
_cell.angle_beta   90.00
_cell.angle_gamma   90.00
#
_symmetry.space_group_name_H-M   'P 1'
#
loop_
_entity.id
_entity.type
_entity.pdbx_description
1 polymer ?
#
loop_
_entity_poly.entity_id
_entity_poly.type
_entity_poly.pdbx_seq_one_letter_code
_entity_poly.pdbx_strand_id
1 'polypeptide(L)'
;LSHKKGISSIQLSKDIGVTLKTAWYMLQKIRCNLNGELEDILDSYGGIVQVDETYVGGKTKGKIWQNQGRSLKQKVPVVGLLTEDKVNSFVVTDTSGNTLKALIYALIKPGSIVVTDGWKGYKGISNMYYHKIVNHNKGSYKNKEGYHTNGIEGFWSMLKRGIKSTYHVVSHKYLQMYCDEFSYKYTTRKMGEIERFVHFISKKHRQITHSMLTGGYG
;
A
#
# COMPACT_ATOMS: atom_id res chain seq x y z
N LEU A 1 -5.66 14.65 6.60
CA LEU A 1 -4.82 14.46 5.39
C LEU A 1 -3.49 15.22 5.45
N SER A 2 -3.36 16.28 6.26
CA SER A 2 -2.15 17.08 6.43
C SER A 2 -1.01 16.34 7.14
N HIS A 3 -1.32 15.52 8.13
CA HIS A 3 -0.28 14.79 8.88
C HIS A 3 0.39 13.68 8.04
N LYS A 4 1.66 13.83 7.74
CA LYS A 4 2.46 12.85 6.95
C LYS A 4 2.39 11.42 7.50
N LYS A 5 2.38 11.26 8.83
CA LYS A 5 2.33 9.95 9.51
C LYS A 5 0.91 9.45 9.80
N GLY A 6 -0.13 10.22 9.45
CA GLY A 6 -1.51 9.95 9.85
C GLY A 6 -1.87 10.53 11.21
N ILE A 7 -3.13 10.35 11.61
CA ILE A 7 -3.65 10.75 12.92
C ILE A 7 -4.37 9.56 13.56
N SER A 8 -4.14 9.33 14.85
CA SER A 8 -4.86 8.29 15.59
C SER A 8 -6.27 8.73 15.93
N SER A 9 -7.19 7.80 16.14
CA SER A 9 -8.55 8.09 16.60
C SER A 9 -8.57 8.77 17.97
N ILE A 10 -7.58 8.44 18.82
CA ILE A 10 -7.43 9.06 20.14
C ILE A 10 -7.09 10.55 20.00
N GLN A 11 -6.14 10.86 19.11
CA GLN A 11 -5.76 12.24 18.87
C GLN A 11 -6.91 13.03 18.24
N LEU A 12 -7.53 12.49 17.18
CA LEU A 12 -8.67 13.15 16.53
C LEU A 12 -9.83 13.39 17.48
N SER A 13 -10.16 12.41 18.33
CA SER A 13 -11.21 12.54 19.35
C SER A 13 -10.98 13.76 20.27
N LYS A 14 -9.74 14.00 20.69
CA LYS A 14 -9.35 15.15 21.50
C LYS A 14 -9.40 16.46 20.73
N ASP A 15 -8.89 16.45 19.49
CA ASP A 15 -8.77 17.67 18.67
C ASP A 15 -10.13 18.27 18.30
N ILE A 16 -11.15 17.43 18.08
CA ILE A 16 -12.48 17.89 17.64
C ILE A 16 -13.60 17.64 18.66
N GLY A 17 -13.28 17.17 19.86
CA GLY A 17 -14.24 17.03 20.96
C GLY A 17 -15.34 15.97 20.75
N VAL A 18 -15.05 14.89 20.01
CA VAL A 18 -16.00 13.79 19.78
C VAL A 18 -15.59 12.52 20.53
N THR A 19 -16.49 11.53 20.64
CA THR A 19 -16.14 10.25 21.25
C THR A 19 -15.07 9.51 20.43
N LEU A 20 -14.28 8.64 21.08
CA LEU A 20 -13.30 7.81 20.40
C LEU A 20 -13.93 6.95 19.29
N LYS A 21 -15.12 6.40 19.55
CA LYS A 21 -15.87 5.61 18.57
C LYS A 21 -16.24 6.44 17.34
N THR A 22 -16.71 7.68 17.55
CA THR A 22 -17.04 8.61 16.48
C THR A 22 -15.79 8.97 15.67
N ALA A 23 -14.71 9.34 16.33
CA ALA A 23 -13.44 9.66 15.67
C ALA A 23 -12.89 8.49 14.84
N TRP A 24 -12.94 7.27 15.39
CA TRP A 24 -12.57 6.06 14.66
C TRP A 24 -13.41 5.87 13.40
N TYR A 25 -14.73 6.00 13.53
CA TYR A 25 -15.65 5.84 12.41
C TYR A 25 -15.40 6.89 11.31
N MET A 26 -15.20 8.15 11.69
CA MET A 26 -14.86 9.23 10.75
C MET A 26 -13.58 8.92 9.97
N LEU A 27 -12.52 8.49 10.66
CA LEU A 27 -11.25 8.13 10.03
C LEU A 27 -11.40 6.95 9.06
N GLN A 28 -12.17 5.92 9.42
CA GLN A 28 -12.39 4.78 8.54
C GLN A 28 -13.20 5.17 7.29
N LYS A 29 -14.24 6.02 7.45
CA LYS A 29 -14.98 6.56 6.29
C LYS A 29 -14.06 7.32 5.32
N ILE A 30 -13.16 8.15 5.84
CA ILE A 30 -12.18 8.85 5.03
C ILE A 30 -11.30 7.84 4.30
N ARG A 31 -10.71 6.88 5.01
CA ARG A 31 -9.81 5.87 4.43
C ARG A 31 -10.44 5.08 3.29
N CYS A 32 -11.70 4.64 3.46
CA CYS A 32 -12.46 3.94 2.41
C CYS A 32 -12.66 4.76 1.14
N ASN A 33 -12.51 6.08 1.21
CA ASN A 33 -12.71 6.99 0.08
C ASN A 33 -11.40 7.61 -0.46
N LEU A 34 -10.25 7.16 0.02
CA LEU A 34 -8.95 7.68 -0.45
C LEU A 34 -8.48 7.04 -1.74
N ASN A 35 -8.74 5.75 -1.92
CA ASN A 35 -8.54 5.06 -3.19
C ASN A 35 -9.73 5.29 -4.12
N GLY A 36 -9.48 5.34 -5.44
CA GLY A 36 -10.53 5.33 -6.45
C GLY A 36 -11.31 4.01 -6.46
N GLU A 37 -12.32 3.93 -7.30
CA GLU A 37 -12.98 2.65 -7.60
C GLU A 37 -11.96 1.69 -8.23
N LEU A 38 -12.23 0.37 -8.16
CA LEU A 38 -11.33 -0.63 -8.72
C LEU A 38 -11.16 -0.44 -10.24
N GLU A 39 -12.24 -0.03 -10.91
CA GLU A 39 -12.24 0.28 -12.33
C GLU A 39 -11.28 1.40 -12.71
N ASP A 40 -11.09 2.40 -11.84
CA ASP A 40 -10.14 3.50 -12.04
C ASP A 40 -8.68 3.04 -11.91
N ILE A 41 -8.48 1.86 -11.33
CA ILE A 41 -7.15 1.29 -11.06
C ILE A 41 -6.77 0.24 -12.11
N LEU A 42 -7.75 -0.46 -12.71
CA LEU A 42 -7.52 -1.44 -13.76
C LEU A 42 -6.81 -0.78 -14.95
N ASP A 43 -5.82 -1.47 -15.51
CA ASP A 43 -4.98 -0.96 -16.62
C ASP A 43 -4.45 0.47 -16.44
N SER A 44 -4.37 0.95 -15.19
CA SER A 44 -3.96 2.34 -14.92
C SER A 44 -2.45 2.53 -14.85
N TYR A 45 -1.68 1.45 -14.81
CA TYR A 45 -0.23 1.48 -14.74
C TYR A 45 0.40 1.23 -16.10
N GLY A 46 1.25 2.15 -16.55
CA GLY A 46 2.01 2.05 -17.80
C GLY A 46 3.40 2.65 -17.66
N GLY A 47 4.22 2.54 -18.70
CA GLY A 47 5.59 3.01 -18.68
C GLY A 47 6.49 2.15 -17.79
N ILE A 48 7.21 2.76 -16.85
CA ILE A 48 8.08 2.06 -15.89
C ILE A 48 7.31 1.86 -14.59
N VAL A 49 7.08 0.61 -14.21
CA VAL A 49 6.35 0.23 -12.99
C VAL A 49 7.25 -0.60 -12.08
N GLN A 50 7.53 -0.09 -10.89
CA GLN A 50 8.19 -0.86 -9.83
C GLN A 50 7.14 -1.71 -9.13
N VAL A 51 7.42 -3.00 -8.97
CA VAL A 51 6.56 -3.95 -8.26
C VAL A 51 7.38 -4.65 -7.19
N ASP A 52 6.87 -4.66 -5.97
CA ASP A 52 7.53 -5.30 -4.82
C ASP A 52 6.48 -5.73 -3.80
N GLU A 53 6.83 -6.67 -2.95
CA GLU A 53 5.99 -7.08 -1.84
C GLU A 53 6.63 -6.78 -0.49
N THR A 54 5.77 -6.52 0.49
CA THR A 54 6.18 -6.35 1.88
C THR A 54 5.25 -7.09 2.82
N TYR A 55 5.66 -7.21 4.07
CA TYR A 55 4.90 -7.88 5.12
C TYR A 55 4.65 -6.93 6.28
N VAL A 56 3.38 -6.77 6.65
CA VAL A 56 2.93 -5.88 7.72
C VAL A 56 2.44 -6.71 8.91
N GLY A 57 2.76 -6.28 10.14
CA GLY A 57 2.45 -6.99 11.38
C GLY A 57 3.62 -7.82 11.91
N GLY A 58 3.36 -8.73 12.84
CA GLY A 58 4.34 -9.74 13.30
C GLY A 58 5.11 -9.42 14.56
N LYS A 59 4.58 -8.59 15.49
CA LYS A 59 5.11 -8.49 16.85
C LYS A 59 4.25 -9.30 17.80
N THR A 60 4.72 -10.46 18.20
CA THR A 60 4.30 -11.10 19.46
C THR A 60 5.28 -10.73 20.57
N LYS A 61 4.77 -10.16 21.67
CA LYS A 61 5.54 -10.02 22.90
C LYS A 61 5.99 -11.44 23.34
N GLY A 62 7.28 -11.66 23.47
CA GLY A 62 7.84 -12.81 24.18
C GLY A 62 8.34 -14.03 23.38
N LYS A 63 8.21 -14.08 22.04
CA LYS A 63 8.82 -15.17 21.22
C LYS A 63 9.75 -14.61 20.17
N ILE A 64 11.02 -14.54 20.52
CA ILE A 64 12.01 -13.66 19.87
C ILE A 64 12.51 -14.17 18.51
N TRP A 65 12.45 -15.47 18.16
CA TRP A 65 13.27 -15.98 17.06
C TRP A 65 12.58 -16.84 15.98
N GLN A 66 11.29 -17.17 16.09
CA GLN A 66 10.69 -18.18 15.22
C GLN A 66 9.97 -17.69 13.96
N ASN A 67 9.78 -16.38 13.76
CA ASN A 67 8.97 -15.84 12.65
C ASN A 67 9.61 -14.62 11.96
N GLN A 68 10.88 -14.74 11.57
CA GLN A 68 11.55 -13.74 10.74
C GLN A 68 11.30 -14.00 9.24
N GLY A 69 11.37 -12.95 8.44
CA GLY A 69 11.20 -13.04 6.99
C GLY A 69 9.74 -13.11 6.52
N ARG A 70 9.49 -13.94 5.50
CA ARG A 70 8.20 -14.08 4.78
C ARG A 70 7.15 -14.98 5.48
N SER A 71 7.30 -15.29 6.76
CA SER A 71 6.32 -16.10 7.50
C SER A 71 4.97 -15.41 7.60
N LEU A 72 3.90 -16.06 7.11
CA LEU A 72 2.52 -15.58 7.15
C LEU A 72 1.82 -15.79 8.50
N LYS A 73 2.44 -16.50 9.46
CA LYS A 73 1.77 -16.83 10.74
C LYS A 73 1.26 -15.62 11.51
N GLN A 74 1.89 -14.45 11.33
CA GLN A 74 1.53 -13.22 12.04
C GLN A 74 1.70 -11.96 11.19
N LYS A 75 2.03 -12.11 9.91
CA LYS A 75 2.26 -11.02 8.98
C LYS A 75 1.31 -11.14 7.79
N VAL A 76 0.83 -10.01 7.35
CA VAL A 76 -0.03 -9.91 6.17
C VAL A 76 0.82 -9.43 5.01
N PRO A 77 0.85 -10.14 3.89
CA PRO A 77 1.55 -9.71 2.71
C PRO A 77 0.79 -8.56 2.02
N VAL A 78 1.54 -7.59 1.53
CA VAL A 78 1.05 -6.45 0.79
C VAL A 78 1.90 -6.30 -0.46
N VAL A 79 1.28 -6.21 -1.63
CA VAL A 79 1.95 -5.96 -2.91
C VAL A 79 1.75 -4.51 -3.31
N GLY A 80 2.80 -3.87 -3.76
CA GLY A 80 2.77 -2.47 -4.22
C GLY A 80 3.16 -2.35 -5.69
N LEU A 81 2.50 -1.43 -6.37
CA LEU A 81 2.81 -1.00 -7.72
C LEU A 81 3.07 0.50 -7.69
N LEU A 82 4.23 0.92 -8.18
CA LEU A 82 4.64 2.32 -8.17
C LEU A 82 5.16 2.76 -9.55
N THR A 83 4.61 3.85 -10.03
CA THR A 83 5.18 4.65 -11.13
C THR A 83 5.87 5.90 -10.56
N GLU A 84 6.35 6.79 -11.41
CA GLU A 84 6.95 8.06 -10.97
C GLU A 84 6.04 8.87 -10.04
N ASP A 85 4.73 8.92 -10.33
CA ASP A 85 3.79 9.80 -9.65
C ASP A 85 2.76 9.08 -8.78
N LYS A 86 2.52 7.80 -9.00
CA LYS A 86 1.40 7.07 -8.40
C LYS A 86 1.86 5.77 -7.73
N VAL A 87 1.30 5.48 -6.57
CA VAL A 87 1.45 4.18 -5.91
C VAL A 87 0.08 3.66 -5.46
N ASN A 88 -0.14 2.36 -5.65
CA ASN A 88 -1.19 1.63 -4.96
C ASN A 88 -0.59 0.40 -4.27
N SER A 89 -1.22 -0.02 -3.18
CA SER A 89 -0.79 -1.19 -2.42
C SER A 89 -2.00 -2.04 -2.04
N PHE A 90 -1.87 -3.35 -2.23
CA PHE A 90 -2.94 -4.32 -2.13
C PHE A 90 -2.59 -5.38 -1.11
N VAL A 91 -3.47 -5.56 -0.13
CA VAL A 91 -3.39 -6.69 0.79
C VAL A 91 -3.74 -7.96 0.02
N VAL A 92 -2.88 -8.96 0.08
CA VAL A 92 -3.05 -10.23 -0.62
C VAL A 92 -3.03 -11.41 0.36
N THR A 93 -3.51 -12.55 -0.07
CA THR A 93 -3.52 -13.77 0.77
C THR A 93 -2.13 -14.38 0.89
N ASP A 94 -1.34 -14.29 -0.17
CA ASP A 94 0.01 -14.83 -0.26
C ASP A 94 0.84 -14.08 -1.31
N THR A 95 2.13 -14.44 -1.44
CA THR A 95 3.04 -13.91 -2.46
C THR A 95 3.46 -14.99 -3.46
N SER A 96 2.55 -15.93 -3.76
CA SER A 96 2.77 -16.92 -4.79
C SER A 96 2.84 -16.27 -6.18
N GLY A 97 3.48 -16.94 -7.12
CA GLY A 97 3.57 -16.43 -8.49
C GLY A 97 2.20 -16.23 -9.15
N ASN A 98 1.18 -17.02 -8.76
CA ASN A 98 -0.17 -16.84 -9.28
C ASN A 98 -0.81 -15.55 -8.77
N THR A 99 -0.73 -15.29 -7.48
CA THR A 99 -1.26 -14.05 -6.85
C THR A 99 -0.57 -12.81 -7.41
N LEU A 100 0.77 -12.82 -7.49
CA LEU A 100 1.54 -11.69 -8.01
C LEU A 100 1.25 -11.42 -9.49
N LYS A 101 1.23 -12.46 -10.31
CA LYS A 101 0.92 -12.34 -11.76
C LYS A 101 -0.50 -11.88 -12.00
N ALA A 102 -1.48 -12.36 -11.24
CA ALA A 102 -2.86 -11.90 -11.37
C ALA A 102 -2.99 -10.39 -11.16
N LEU A 103 -2.34 -9.83 -10.14
CA LEU A 103 -2.30 -8.38 -9.92
C LEU A 103 -1.59 -7.63 -11.06
N ILE A 104 -0.44 -8.11 -11.50
CA ILE A 104 0.33 -7.49 -12.58
C ILE A 104 -0.50 -7.45 -13.85
N TYR A 105 -1.13 -8.57 -14.24
CA TYR A 105 -1.93 -8.66 -15.47
C TYR A 105 -3.20 -7.81 -15.41
N ALA A 106 -3.82 -7.67 -14.24
CA ALA A 106 -5.03 -6.85 -14.08
C ALA A 106 -4.73 -5.34 -14.07
N LEU A 107 -3.55 -4.92 -13.60
CA LEU A 107 -3.30 -3.52 -13.27
C LEU A 107 -2.29 -2.83 -14.21
N ILE A 108 -1.41 -3.59 -14.86
CA ILE A 108 -0.34 -3.03 -15.67
C ILE A 108 -0.63 -3.28 -17.15
N LYS A 109 -0.57 -2.23 -17.95
CA LYS A 109 -0.74 -2.30 -19.41
C LYS A 109 0.33 -3.19 -20.03
N PRO A 110 -0.04 -4.14 -20.92
CA PRO A 110 0.92 -4.90 -21.69
C PRO A 110 1.94 -4.00 -22.40
N GLY A 111 3.17 -4.49 -22.55
CA GLY A 111 4.27 -3.71 -23.14
C GLY A 111 4.95 -2.72 -22.21
N SER A 112 4.50 -2.61 -20.95
CA SER A 112 5.16 -1.79 -19.93
C SER A 112 6.48 -2.41 -19.46
N ILE A 113 7.37 -1.59 -18.91
CA ILE A 113 8.59 -2.02 -18.23
C ILE A 113 8.24 -2.33 -16.77
N VAL A 114 8.32 -3.58 -16.37
CA VAL A 114 8.08 -4.02 -14.98
C VAL A 114 9.41 -4.26 -14.29
N VAL A 115 9.67 -3.52 -13.23
CA VAL A 115 10.91 -3.60 -12.44
C VAL A 115 10.60 -4.29 -11.11
N THR A 116 11.26 -5.41 -10.84
CA THR A 116 11.08 -6.17 -9.60
C THR A 116 12.43 -6.51 -8.97
N ASP A 117 12.39 -7.04 -7.74
CA ASP A 117 13.53 -7.80 -7.19
C ASP A 117 13.68 -9.16 -7.90
N GLY A 118 14.68 -9.93 -7.48
CA GLY A 118 14.96 -11.27 -8.02
C GLY A 118 14.03 -12.39 -7.50
N TRP A 119 12.89 -12.08 -6.90
CA TRP A 119 11.98 -13.08 -6.35
C TRP A 119 11.38 -14.00 -7.42
N LYS A 120 11.41 -15.32 -7.17
CA LYS A 120 10.95 -16.33 -8.13
C LYS A 120 9.46 -16.21 -8.51
N GLY A 121 8.65 -15.56 -7.67
CA GLY A 121 7.22 -15.33 -7.93
C GLY A 121 6.93 -14.51 -9.18
N TYR A 122 7.89 -13.71 -9.63
CA TYR A 122 7.77 -12.89 -10.85
C TYR A 122 8.19 -13.61 -12.15
N LYS A 123 8.59 -14.88 -12.09
CA LYS A 123 8.96 -15.61 -13.31
C LYS A 123 7.77 -15.73 -14.28
N GLY A 124 8.05 -15.52 -15.59
CA GLY A 124 7.09 -15.70 -16.67
C GLY A 124 6.26 -14.48 -17.05
N ILE A 125 6.49 -13.31 -16.42
CA ILE A 125 5.81 -12.07 -16.85
C ILE A 125 6.42 -11.47 -18.12
N SER A 126 7.60 -11.91 -18.52
CA SER A 126 8.35 -11.40 -19.70
C SER A 126 7.61 -11.62 -21.03
N ASN A 127 6.58 -12.47 -21.06
CA ASN A 127 5.78 -12.69 -22.27
C ASN A 127 4.91 -11.47 -22.63
N MET A 128 4.56 -10.63 -21.65
CA MET A 128 3.70 -9.46 -21.83
C MET A 128 4.38 -8.14 -21.45
N TYR A 129 5.50 -8.21 -20.73
CA TYR A 129 6.19 -7.03 -20.17
C TYR A 129 7.69 -7.09 -20.40
N TYR A 130 8.33 -5.93 -20.52
CA TYR A 130 9.78 -5.80 -20.45
C TYR A 130 10.23 -5.94 -19.00
N HIS A 131 10.45 -7.17 -18.55
CA HIS A 131 10.79 -7.44 -17.15
C HIS A 131 12.25 -7.13 -16.85
N LYS A 132 12.49 -6.21 -15.91
CA LYS A 132 13.81 -5.80 -15.44
C LYS A 132 14.00 -6.20 -13.99
N ILE A 133 15.03 -6.99 -13.73
CA ILE A 133 15.32 -7.50 -12.38
C ILE A 133 16.45 -6.67 -11.76
N VAL A 134 16.25 -6.27 -10.50
CA VAL A 134 17.25 -5.58 -9.67
C VAL A 134 17.71 -6.54 -8.57
N ASN A 135 19.00 -6.87 -8.55
CA ASN A 135 19.60 -7.76 -7.56
C ASN A 135 20.32 -6.98 -6.47
N HIS A 136 19.69 -6.81 -5.32
CA HIS A 136 20.28 -6.13 -4.16
C HIS A 136 21.48 -6.85 -3.55
N ASN A 137 21.60 -8.18 -3.76
CA ASN A 137 22.69 -9.00 -3.21
C ASN A 137 24.09 -8.65 -3.73
N LYS A 138 24.21 -7.81 -4.76
CA LYS A 138 25.47 -7.37 -5.34
C LYS A 138 25.89 -5.97 -4.91
N GLY A 139 25.30 -5.40 -3.87
CA GLY A 139 25.59 -4.04 -3.38
C GLY A 139 25.19 -2.92 -4.35
N SER A 140 24.51 -3.24 -5.44
CA SER A 140 24.04 -2.25 -6.41
C SER A 140 22.54 -1.99 -6.22
N TYR A 141 22.20 -0.72 -6.00
CA TYR A 141 20.81 -0.26 -5.93
C TYR A 141 20.15 -0.10 -7.32
N LYS A 142 20.91 -0.31 -8.40
CA LYS A 142 20.45 -0.22 -9.79
C LYS A 142 20.93 -1.42 -10.57
N ASN A 143 20.14 -1.85 -11.56
CA ASN A 143 20.66 -2.81 -12.54
C ASN A 143 21.58 -2.12 -13.56
N LYS A 144 22.18 -2.87 -14.50
CA LYS A 144 23.08 -2.35 -15.52
C LYS A 144 22.45 -1.29 -16.42
N GLU A 145 21.13 -1.29 -16.55
CA GLU A 145 20.35 -0.35 -17.37
C GLU A 145 19.84 0.85 -16.56
N GLY A 146 20.20 0.97 -15.28
CA GLY A 146 19.83 2.08 -14.41
C GLY A 146 18.48 1.93 -13.69
N TYR A 147 17.73 0.84 -13.92
CA TYR A 147 16.46 0.58 -13.21
C TYR A 147 16.70 0.25 -11.74
N HIS A 148 15.77 0.67 -10.88
CA HIS A 148 15.85 0.47 -9.43
C HIS A 148 14.46 0.27 -8.81
N THR A 149 14.43 -0.23 -7.57
CA THR A 149 13.23 -0.39 -6.73
C THR A 149 13.17 0.59 -5.55
N ASN A 150 14.06 1.57 -5.52
CA ASN A 150 14.18 2.51 -4.39
C ASN A 150 12.89 3.29 -4.10
N GLY A 151 12.07 3.57 -5.12
CA GLY A 151 10.81 4.27 -4.95
C GLY A 151 9.82 3.48 -4.11
N ILE A 152 9.59 2.22 -4.49
CA ILE A 152 8.66 1.34 -3.77
C ILE A 152 9.19 0.99 -2.37
N GLU A 153 10.51 0.82 -2.19
CA GLU A 153 11.13 0.62 -0.87
C GLU A 153 10.95 1.84 0.04
N GLY A 154 11.07 3.05 -0.52
CA GLY A 154 10.77 4.30 0.17
C GLY A 154 9.32 4.38 0.62
N PHE A 155 8.38 3.96 -0.22
CA PHE A 155 6.97 3.85 0.13
C PHE A 155 6.75 2.85 1.29
N TRP A 156 7.35 1.66 1.25
CA TRP A 156 7.27 0.69 2.36
C TRP A 156 7.81 1.23 3.67
N SER A 157 8.89 1.98 3.61
CA SER A 157 9.46 2.64 4.79
C SER A 157 8.49 3.65 5.40
N MET A 158 7.78 4.41 4.56
CA MET A 158 6.75 5.35 5.00
C MET A 158 5.54 4.63 5.63
N LEU A 159 4.99 3.62 4.96
CA LEU A 159 3.87 2.81 5.44
C LEU A 159 4.18 2.16 6.79
N LYS A 160 5.29 1.42 6.89
CA LYS A 160 5.69 0.72 8.12
C LYS A 160 5.97 1.68 9.27
N ARG A 161 6.60 2.81 8.99
CA ARG A 161 6.85 3.86 9.98
C ARG A 161 5.55 4.46 10.52
N GLY A 162 4.61 4.80 9.62
CA GLY A 162 3.30 5.32 10.01
C GLY A 162 2.50 4.33 10.85
N ILE A 163 2.44 3.06 10.44
CA ILE A 163 1.78 2.01 11.23
C ILE A 163 2.43 1.88 12.61
N LYS A 164 3.76 1.79 12.68
CA LYS A 164 4.47 1.61 13.94
C LYS A 164 4.38 2.80 14.88
N SER A 165 4.46 4.04 14.35
CA SER A 165 4.55 5.24 15.19
C SER A 165 3.20 5.83 15.57
N THR A 166 2.18 5.72 14.71
CA THR A 166 0.90 6.41 14.89
C THR A 166 -0.21 5.45 15.31
N TYR A 167 -0.26 4.28 14.67
CA TYR A 167 -1.37 3.32 14.88
C TYR A 167 -0.98 2.17 15.78
N HIS A 168 0.33 1.93 16.00
CA HIS A 168 0.95 0.86 16.76
C HIS A 168 0.60 -0.54 16.25
N VAL A 169 -0.69 -0.87 16.17
CA VAL A 169 -1.21 -2.13 15.66
C VAL A 169 -2.42 -1.85 14.77
N VAL A 170 -2.47 -2.49 13.62
CA VAL A 170 -3.61 -2.48 12.70
C VAL A 170 -4.06 -3.93 12.52
N SER A 171 -5.36 -4.18 12.71
CA SER A 171 -5.90 -5.52 12.45
C SER A 171 -5.90 -5.83 10.95
N HIS A 172 -5.78 -7.12 10.60
CA HIS A 172 -5.77 -7.58 9.21
C HIS A 172 -7.00 -7.09 8.44
N LYS A 173 -8.17 -7.12 9.09
CA LYS A 173 -9.46 -6.66 8.54
C LYS A 173 -9.42 -5.24 7.98
N TYR A 174 -8.68 -4.34 8.60
CA TYR A 174 -8.63 -2.93 8.23
C TYR A 174 -7.35 -2.53 7.52
N LEU A 175 -6.41 -3.46 7.32
CA LEU A 175 -5.08 -3.15 6.80
C LEU A 175 -5.14 -2.47 5.43
N GLN A 176 -6.05 -2.93 4.54
CA GLN A 176 -6.21 -2.32 3.22
C GLN A 176 -6.51 -0.82 3.31
N MET A 177 -7.39 -0.40 4.21
CA MET A 177 -7.73 1.01 4.39
C MET A 177 -6.53 1.87 4.79
N TYR A 178 -5.59 1.31 5.56
CA TYR A 178 -4.34 1.99 5.90
C TYR A 178 -3.37 1.99 4.72
N CYS A 179 -3.30 0.91 3.96
CA CYS A 179 -2.56 0.87 2.70
C CYS A 179 -3.05 1.98 1.77
N ASP A 180 -4.35 2.16 1.62
CA ASP A 180 -4.98 3.20 0.81
C ASP A 180 -4.64 4.60 1.32
N GLU A 181 -4.66 4.82 2.64
CA GLU A 181 -4.26 6.10 3.24
C GLU A 181 -2.82 6.47 2.88
N PHE A 182 -1.89 5.53 3.00
CA PHE A 182 -0.48 5.80 2.70
C PHE A 182 -0.23 5.89 1.20
N SER A 183 -0.92 5.13 0.36
CA SER A 183 -0.88 5.23 -1.09
C SER A 183 -1.34 6.62 -1.56
N TYR A 184 -2.47 7.11 -1.03
CA TYR A 184 -2.96 8.45 -1.31
C TYR A 184 -1.96 9.54 -0.89
N LYS A 185 -1.42 9.45 0.33
CA LYS A 185 -0.43 10.41 0.84
C LYS A 185 0.85 10.44 0.01
N TYR A 186 1.30 9.28 -0.45
CA TYR A 186 2.47 9.19 -1.31
C TYR A 186 2.20 9.79 -2.68
N THR A 187 1.09 9.43 -3.31
CA THR A 187 0.68 9.94 -4.62
C THR A 187 0.51 11.45 -4.60
N THR A 188 -0.08 11.99 -3.54
CA THR A 188 -0.30 13.44 -3.39
C THR A 188 0.83 14.18 -2.67
N ARG A 189 2.02 13.58 -2.52
CA ARG A 189 3.12 14.14 -1.72
C ARG A 189 3.66 15.47 -2.21
N LYS A 190 3.53 15.75 -3.51
CA LYS A 190 3.94 17.00 -4.13
C LYS A 190 2.90 18.13 -3.94
N MET A 191 1.67 17.80 -3.58
CA MET A 191 0.58 18.75 -3.35
C MET A 191 0.70 19.45 -2.00
N GLY A 192 0.31 20.73 -1.96
CA GLY A 192 0.09 21.46 -0.72
C GLY A 192 -1.08 20.87 0.10
N GLU A 193 -1.20 21.27 1.36
CA GLU A 193 -2.24 20.73 2.26
C GLU A 193 -3.66 21.08 1.77
N ILE A 194 -3.88 22.31 1.36
CA ILE A 194 -5.17 22.80 0.83
C ILE A 194 -5.49 22.08 -0.48
N GLU A 195 -4.53 22.00 -1.39
CA GLU A 195 -4.68 21.32 -2.67
C GLU A 195 -5.04 19.84 -2.48
N ARG A 196 -4.37 19.15 -1.56
CA ARG A 196 -4.67 17.73 -1.21
C ARG A 196 -6.06 17.58 -0.63
N PHE A 197 -6.50 18.53 0.19
CA PHE A 197 -7.86 18.53 0.74
C PHE A 197 -8.89 18.74 -0.37
N VAL A 198 -8.72 19.73 -1.23
CA VAL A 198 -9.59 19.99 -2.39
C VAL A 198 -9.61 18.77 -3.32
N HIS A 199 -8.45 18.19 -3.63
CA HIS A 199 -8.36 16.97 -4.44
C HIS A 199 -9.14 15.80 -3.82
N PHE A 200 -9.16 15.66 -2.49
CA PHE A 200 -9.95 14.64 -1.82
C PHE A 200 -11.45 14.91 -1.93
N ILE A 201 -11.92 16.12 -1.58
CA ILE A 201 -13.35 16.42 -1.55
C ILE A 201 -13.99 16.50 -2.94
N SER A 202 -13.20 16.76 -4.00
CA SER A 202 -13.69 16.80 -5.39
C SER A 202 -13.95 15.41 -5.98
N LYS A 203 -13.48 14.35 -5.33
CA LYS A 203 -13.74 12.96 -5.78
C LYS A 203 -15.16 12.53 -5.45
N LYS A 204 -15.68 11.59 -6.23
CA LYS A 204 -16.90 10.86 -5.88
C LYS A 204 -16.63 10.01 -4.64
N HIS A 205 -17.44 10.19 -3.61
CA HIS A 205 -17.30 9.45 -2.36
C HIS A 205 -18.43 8.41 -2.22
N ARG A 206 -18.06 7.21 -1.78
CA ARG A 206 -18.99 6.17 -1.42
C ARG A 206 -19.66 6.47 -0.08
N GLN A 207 -20.93 6.19 0.03
CA GLN A 207 -21.62 6.18 1.32
C GLN A 207 -21.19 4.94 2.11
N ILE A 208 -20.48 5.13 3.20
CA ILE A 208 -20.01 4.05 4.07
C ILE A 208 -20.86 4.04 5.35
N THR A 209 -21.57 2.94 5.60
CA THR A 209 -22.32 2.73 6.82
C THR A 209 -21.46 2.08 7.92
N HIS A 210 -21.93 2.16 9.17
CA HIS A 210 -21.23 1.50 10.28
C HIS A 210 -21.20 -0.02 10.10
N SER A 211 -22.28 -0.64 9.59
CA SER A 211 -22.34 -2.08 9.34
C SER A 211 -21.32 -2.53 8.30
N MET A 212 -21.13 -1.76 7.22
CA MET A 212 -20.10 -2.06 6.21
C MET A 212 -18.70 -2.08 6.83
N LEU A 213 -18.41 -1.17 7.77
CA LEU A 213 -17.10 -1.15 8.44
C LEU A 213 -16.94 -2.27 9.45
N THR A 214 -17.98 -2.62 10.21
CA THR A 214 -17.91 -3.61 11.29
C THR A 214 -18.20 -5.03 10.81
N GLY A 215 -19.04 -5.21 9.78
CA GLY A 215 -19.38 -6.50 9.18
C GLY A 215 -18.26 -7.14 8.37
N GLY A 216 -17.29 -6.38 7.94
CA GLY A 216 -16.24 -6.79 7.00
C GLY A 216 -16.62 -6.38 5.58
N TYR A 217 -15.61 -6.07 4.79
CA TYR A 217 -15.77 -6.14 3.34
C TYR A 217 -15.73 -7.63 3.00
N GLY A 218 -16.86 -8.17 2.52
CA GLY A 218 -16.90 -9.47 1.87
C GLY A 218 -16.22 -9.39 0.53
#